data_c9fe544388946eef435649c48ef6c59f
#
_entry.id   c9fe544388946eef435649c48ef6c59f
#
_cell.length_a   1.000
_cell.length_b   1.000
_cell.length_c   1.000
_cell.angle_alpha   90.00
_cell.angle_beta   90.00
_cell.angle_gamma   90.00
#
_symmetry.space_group_name_H-M   'P 1'
#
loop_
_entity.id
_entity.type
_entity.pdbx_description
1 polymer ?
#
loop_
_entity_poly.entity_id
_entity_poly.type
_entity_poly.pdbx_seq_one_letter_code
_entity_poly.pdbx_strand_id
1 'polypeptide(L)'
;AFASLSGKFKFQQAWVAAALLIAAAGMFMSTTGGPVFAFVAICFAAIGFKSASSLFWPIPQGYLDVRIAAAVIALINSVGNLGGFVAPTTFGFLEQTTGSIQGGLYGLAGTSVLAAILVFFAKTAPSAPLTSPDAAPTGATLSKPL
;
A
#
# COMPACT_ATOMS: atom_id res chain seq x y z
N ALA A 1 -6.15 -11.48 -23.09
CA ALA A 1 -6.72 -10.85 -21.87
C ALA A 1 -5.73 -10.85 -20.68
N PHE A 2 -4.92 -11.91 -20.47
CA PHE A 2 -3.99 -12.00 -19.32
C PHE A 2 -2.83 -11.03 -19.38
N ALA A 3 -2.26 -10.76 -20.57
CA ALA A 3 -1.16 -9.81 -20.73
C ALA A 3 -1.54 -8.36 -20.37
N SER A 4 -2.81 -7.99 -20.53
CA SER A 4 -3.31 -6.66 -20.20
C SER A 4 -3.49 -6.42 -18.70
N LEU A 5 -3.74 -7.47 -17.90
CA LEU A 5 -3.80 -7.37 -16.45
C LEU A 5 -2.42 -7.18 -15.83
N SER A 6 -1.41 -7.92 -16.30
CA SER A 6 -0.01 -7.75 -15.83
C SER A 6 0.50 -6.33 -16.03
N GLY A 7 0.14 -5.67 -17.14
CA GLY A 7 0.47 -4.28 -17.40
C GLY A 7 -0.20 -3.30 -16.44
N LYS A 8 -1.46 -3.57 -16.08
CA LYS A 8 -2.21 -2.71 -15.13
C LYS A 8 -1.64 -2.74 -13.71
N PHE A 9 -1.18 -3.91 -13.24
CA PHE A 9 -0.62 -4.05 -11.89
C PHE A 9 0.76 -3.38 -11.75
N LYS A 10 1.67 -3.55 -12.73
CA LYS A 10 2.93 -2.81 -12.74
C LYS A 10 2.71 -1.29 -12.77
N PHE A 11 1.74 -0.86 -13.52
CA PHE A 11 1.35 0.55 -13.58
C PHE A 11 0.80 1.03 -12.23
N GLN A 12 0.01 0.22 -11.55
CA GLN A 12 -0.55 0.53 -10.23
C GLN A 12 0.54 0.65 -9.15
N GLN A 13 1.52 -0.25 -9.13
CA GLN A 13 2.66 -0.16 -8.20
C GLN A 13 3.48 1.13 -8.43
N ALA A 14 3.70 1.51 -9.69
CA ALA A 14 4.39 2.75 -10.00
C ALA A 14 3.61 3.98 -9.48
N TRP A 15 2.28 3.97 -9.55
CA TRP A 15 1.45 5.04 -8.98
C TRP A 15 1.48 5.08 -7.46
N VAL A 16 1.49 3.93 -6.78
CA VAL A 16 1.67 3.86 -5.33
C VAL A 16 3.04 4.43 -4.94
N ALA A 17 4.10 4.02 -5.63
CA ALA A 17 5.45 4.52 -5.38
C ALA A 17 5.54 6.04 -5.63
N ALA A 18 4.95 6.54 -6.71
CA ALA A 18 4.89 7.98 -7.00
C ALA A 18 4.14 8.76 -5.90
N ALA A 19 3.01 8.25 -5.42
CA ALA A 19 2.25 8.86 -4.34
C ALA A 19 3.04 8.91 -3.03
N LEU A 20 3.80 7.86 -2.70
CA LEU A 20 4.69 7.83 -1.53
C LEU A 20 5.86 8.79 -1.68
N LEU A 21 6.42 8.96 -2.87
CA LEU A 21 7.46 9.95 -3.13
C LEU A 21 6.94 11.38 -3.00
N ILE A 22 5.71 11.65 -3.44
CA ILE A 22 5.05 12.95 -3.21
C ILE A 22 4.88 13.20 -1.71
N ALA A 23 4.47 12.19 -0.94
CA ALA A 23 4.37 12.30 0.51
C ALA A 23 5.73 12.59 1.16
N ALA A 24 6.78 11.88 0.74
CA ALA A 24 8.14 12.10 1.24
C ALA A 24 8.65 13.51 0.91
N ALA A 25 8.43 13.98 -0.32
CA ALA A 25 8.79 15.33 -0.74
C ALA A 25 8.06 16.40 0.07
N GLY A 26 6.75 16.23 0.31
CA GLY A 26 5.96 17.13 1.14
C GLY A 26 6.49 17.21 2.58
N MET A 27 6.84 16.07 3.19
CA MET A 27 7.44 16.03 4.53
C MET A 27 8.80 16.71 4.55
N PHE A 28 9.65 16.44 3.56
CA PHE A 28 10.96 17.08 3.45
C PHE A 28 10.83 18.59 3.26
N MET A 29 9.96 19.05 2.37
CA MET A 29 9.74 20.47 2.13
C MET A 29 9.17 21.20 3.36
N SER A 30 8.39 20.51 4.21
CA SER A 30 7.85 21.11 5.43
C SER A 30 8.93 21.57 6.41
N THR A 31 10.16 21.07 6.29
CA THR A 31 11.29 21.44 7.14
C THR A 31 12.04 22.71 6.68
N THR A 32 11.80 23.17 5.43
CA THR A 32 12.63 24.22 4.80
C THR A 32 11.99 25.62 4.82
N GLY A 33 10.69 25.71 5.17
CA GLY A 33 9.93 26.97 5.08
C GLY A 33 9.38 27.46 6.42
N GLY A 34 8.70 28.61 6.37
CA GLY A 34 7.97 29.16 7.52
C GLY A 34 6.73 28.34 7.89
N PRO A 35 6.05 28.64 9.02
CA PRO A 35 4.93 27.84 9.55
C PRO A 35 3.80 27.58 8.57
N VAL A 36 3.43 28.58 7.76
CA VAL A 36 2.37 28.48 6.76
C VAL A 36 2.79 27.52 5.63
N PHE A 37 4.03 27.67 5.16
CA PHE A 37 4.58 26.80 4.12
C PHE A 37 4.69 25.34 4.61
N ALA A 38 5.15 25.15 5.84
CA ALA A 38 5.22 23.82 6.47
C ALA A 38 3.82 23.17 6.54
N PHE A 39 2.80 23.92 6.93
CA PHE A 39 1.42 23.43 6.98
C PHE A 39 0.92 22.98 5.59
N VAL A 40 1.12 23.80 4.57
CA VAL A 40 0.73 23.46 3.19
C VAL A 40 1.48 22.21 2.69
N ALA A 41 2.78 22.13 2.96
CA ALA A 41 3.60 20.98 2.57
C ALA A 41 3.14 19.69 3.26
N ILE A 42 2.75 19.73 4.54
CA ILE A 42 2.17 18.59 5.26
C ILE A 42 0.81 18.18 4.66
N CYS A 43 -0.02 19.14 4.26
CA CYS A 43 -1.27 18.83 3.55
C CYS A 43 -1.02 18.06 2.25
N PHE A 44 -0.02 18.46 1.47
CA PHE A 44 0.40 17.72 0.28
C PHE A 44 0.91 16.31 0.61
N ALA A 45 1.69 16.16 1.66
CA ALA A 45 2.14 14.87 2.14
C ALA A 45 0.96 13.96 2.52
N ALA A 46 -0.05 14.50 3.20
CA ALA A 46 -1.27 13.78 3.58
C ALA A 46 -2.07 13.30 2.36
N ILE A 47 -2.19 14.11 1.31
CA ILE A 47 -2.83 13.74 0.04
C ILE A 47 -2.05 12.58 -0.60
N GLY A 48 -0.72 12.66 -0.65
CA GLY A 48 0.14 11.59 -1.17
C GLY A 48 -0.08 10.28 -0.42
N PHE A 49 -0.10 10.32 0.91
CA PHE A 49 -0.35 9.16 1.78
C PHE A 49 -1.73 8.52 1.54
N LYS A 50 -2.78 9.35 1.47
CA LYS A 50 -4.14 8.87 1.20
C LYS A 50 -4.26 8.25 -0.19
N SER A 51 -3.63 8.86 -1.18
CA SER A 51 -3.59 8.33 -2.54
C SER A 51 -2.86 6.98 -2.60
N ALA A 52 -1.71 6.87 -1.94
CA ALA A 52 -0.95 5.61 -1.86
C ALA A 52 -1.78 4.50 -1.19
N SER A 53 -2.46 4.80 -0.08
CA SER A 53 -3.33 3.87 0.62
C SER A 53 -4.48 3.37 -0.26
N SER A 54 -5.15 4.28 -0.97
CA SER A 54 -6.26 3.92 -1.87
C SER A 54 -5.82 3.05 -3.04
N LEU A 55 -4.62 3.29 -3.57
CA LEU A 55 -4.04 2.54 -4.68
C LEU A 55 -3.43 1.20 -4.24
N PHE A 56 -3.06 1.07 -2.97
CA PHE A 56 -2.45 -0.14 -2.43
C PHE A 56 -3.46 -1.29 -2.29
N TRP A 57 -4.66 -1.02 -1.74
CA TRP A 57 -5.63 -2.05 -1.38
C TRP A 57 -6.09 -2.96 -2.52
N PRO A 58 -6.31 -2.49 -3.76
CA PRO A 58 -6.64 -3.36 -4.88
C PRO A 58 -5.54 -4.36 -5.24
N ILE A 59 -4.28 -4.09 -4.88
CA ILE A 59 -3.15 -4.96 -5.21
C ILE A 59 -3.27 -6.32 -4.51
N PRO A 60 -3.29 -6.41 -3.15
CA PRO A 60 -3.44 -7.68 -2.48
C PRO A 60 -4.79 -8.35 -2.78
N GLN A 61 -5.87 -7.59 -2.91
CA GLN A 61 -7.20 -8.14 -3.21
C GLN A 61 -7.29 -8.82 -4.58
N GLY A 62 -6.49 -8.39 -5.55
CA GLY A 62 -6.45 -9.00 -6.89
C GLY A 62 -5.70 -10.34 -6.96
N TYR A 63 -4.94 -10.72 -5.91
CA TYR A 63 -4.15 -11.95 -5.88
C TYR A 63 -4.64 -12.99 -4.88
N LEU A 64 -5.47 -12.59 -3.94
CA LEU A 64 -5.90 -13.46 -2.86
C LEU A 64 -7.11 -14.29 -3.29
N ASP A 65 -7.04 -15.60 -3.03
CA ASP A 65 -8.21 -16.47 -3.06
C ASP A 65 -9.22 -15.99 -2.01
N VAL A 66 -10.51 -16.02 -2.37
CA VAL A 66 -11.61 -15.56 -1.50
C VAL A 66 -11.58 -16.23 -0.14
N ARG A 67 -11.11 -17.49 -0.06
CA ARG A 67 -11.05 -18.28 1.18
C ARG A 67 -10.04 -17.74 2.20
N ILE A 68 -8.93 -17.18 1.73
CA ILE A 68 -7.84 -16.68 2.57
C ILE A 68 -7.76 -15.16 2.60
N ALA A 69 -8.49 -14.48 1.72
CA ALA A 69 -8.45 -13.03 1.57
C ALA A 69 -8.70 -12.31 2.90
N ALA A 70 -9.72 -12.72 3.65
CA ALA A 70 -10.07 -12.10 4.92
C ALA A 70 -8.93 -12.21 5.95
N ALA A 71 -8.30 -13.38 6.07
CA ALA A 71 -7.19 -13.61 7.00
C ALA A 71 -5.95 -12.79 6.64
N VAL A 72 -5.59 -12.74 5.34
CA VAL A 72 -4.43 -11.98 4.87
C VAL A 72 -4.66 -10.48 5.01
N ILE A 73 -5.85 -9.97 4.68
CA ILE A 73 -6.21 -8.56 4.87
C ILE A 73 -6.15 -8.20 6.37
N ALA A 74 -6.67 -9.06 7.25
CA ALA A 74 -6.59 -8.85 8.69
C ALA A 74 -5.13 -8.80 9.17
N LEU A 75 -4.27 -9.68 8.68
CA LEU A 75 -2.85 -9.69 9.00
C LEU A 75 -2.16 -8.39 8.54
N ILE A 76 -2.38 -7.96 7.29
CA ILE A 76 -1.83 -6.71 6.75
C ILE A 76 -2.29 -5.53 7.61
N ASN A 77 -3.56 -5.49 7.98
CA ASN A 77 -4.13 -4.43 8.83
C ASN A 77 -3.51 -4.43 10.23
N SER A 78 -3.31 -5.61 10.83
CA SER A 78 -2.70 -5.74 12.15
C SER A 78 -1.24 -5.24 12.15
N VAL A 79 -0.46 -5.62 11.15
CA VAL A 79 0.92 -5.11 10.97
C VAL A 79 0.92 -3.61 10.71
N GLY A 80 -0.03 -3.11 9.89
CA GLY A 80 -0.20 -1.68 9.65
C GLY A 80 -0.51 -0.89 10.92
N ASN A 81 -1.37 -1.42 11.79
CA ASN A 81 -1.70 -0.80 13.08
C ASN A 81 -0.51 -0.78 14.05
N LEU A 82 0.34 -1.83 14.04
CA LEU A 82 1.61 -1.80 14.79
C LEU A 82 2.52 -0.69 14.28
N GLY A 83 2.62 -0.49 12.96
CA GLY A 83 3.33 0.64 12.37
C GLY A 83 2.78 1.99 12.82
N GLY A 84 1.45 2.11 12.93
CA GLY A 84 0.77 3.30 13.45
C GLY A 84 1.09 3.60 14.91
N PHE A 85 1.42 2.58 15.71
CA PHE A 85 1.91 2.76 17.08
C PHE A 85 3.40 3.11 17.13
N VAL A 86 4.21 2.43 16.34
CA VAL A 86 5.67 2.61 16.31
C VAL A 86 6.05 3.98 15.75
N ALA A 87 5.33 4.48 14.75
CA ALA A 87 5.67 5.73 14.07
C ALA A 87 5.67 6.97 15.01
N PRO A 88 4.62 7.25 15.81
CA PRO A 88 4.65 8.36 16.77
C PRO A 88 5.74 8.21 17.84
N THR A 89 5.98 6.97 18.30
CA THR A 89 7.03 6.68 19.29
C THR A 89 8.42 6.98 18.72
N THR A 90 8.69 6.53 17.50
CA THR A 90 9.96 6.82 16.80
C THR A 90 10.10 8.30 16.51
N PHE A 91 9.02 8.98 16.12
CA PHE A 91 9.00 10.42 15.91
C PHE A 91 9.38 11.16 17.18
N GLY A 92 8.72 10.86 18.31
CA GLY A 92 9.01 11.48 19.60
C GLY A 92 10.44 11.21 20.08
N PHE A 93 10.95 10.00 19.87
CA PHE A 93 12.35 9.67 20.20
C PHE A 93 13.35 10.48 19.36
N LEU A 94 13.12 10.58 18.05
CA LEU A 94 13.95 11.41 17.16
C LEU A 94 13.89 12.89 17.52
N GLU A 95 12.72 13.42 17.86
CA GLU A 95 12.55 14.79 18.32
C GLU A 95 13.34 15.05 19.60
N GLN A 96 13.27 14.15 20.59
CA GLN A 96 14.03 14.29 21.85
C GLN A 96 15.53 14.20 21.63
N THR A 97 16.01 13.33 20.75
CA THR A 97 17.46 13.15 20.51
C THR A 97 18.06 14.24 19.65
N THR A 98 17.31 14.78 18.71
CA THR A 98 17.77 15.85 17.81
C THR A 98 17.46 17.25 18.34
N GLY A 99 16.60 17.36 19.36
CA GLY A 99 16.13 18.64 19.90
C GLY A 99 15.23 19.42 18.91
N SER A 100 14.74 18.77 17.86
CA SER A 100 14.02 19.42 16.76
C SER A 100 12.95 18.52 16.15
N ILE A 101 11.76 19.09 15.93
CA ILE A 101 10.66 18.46 15.16
C ILE A 101 11.14 18.05 13.75
N GLN A 102 12.10 18.76 13.19
CA GLN A 102 12.65 18.46 11.86
C GLN A 102 13.28 17.05 11.79
N GLY A 103 13.91 16.59 12.86
CA GLY A 103 14.47 15.23 12.95
C GLY A 103 13.41 14.15 12.76
N GLY A 104 12.25 14.31 13.40
CA GLY A 104 11.11 13.41 13.22
C GLY A 104 10.54 13.44 11.79
N LEU A 105 10.42 14.62 11.19
CA LEU A 105 9.94 14.77 9.80
C LEU A 105 10.91 14.14 8.79
N TYR A 106 12.20 14.25 8.96
CA TYR A 106 13.20 13.56 8.13
C TYR A 106 13.11 12.04 8.27
N GLY A 107 12.88 11.53 9.50
CA GLY A 107 12.64 10.11 9.73
C GLY A 107 11.41 9.59 8.97
N LEU A 108 10.31 10.33 9.04
CA LEU A 108 9.08 9.97 8.30
C LEU A 108 9.25 10.08 6.77
N ALA A 109 9.97 11.08 6.28
CA ALA A 109 10.29 11.19 4.87
C ALA A 109 11.14 9.99 4.41
N GLY A 110 12.16 9.61 5.19
CA GLY A 110 13.02 8.46 4.91
C GLY A 110 12.25 7.14 4.87
N THR A 111 11.35 6.89 5.82
CA THR A 111 10.50 5.70 5.82
C THR A 111 9.54 5.66 4.63
N SER A 112 9.03 6.81 4.19
CA SER A 112 8.18 6.91 2.99
C SER A 112 8.94 6.57 1.72
N VAL A 113 10.19 7.03 1.60
CA VAL A 113 11.07 6.66 0.48
C VAL A 113 11.37 5.16 0.49
N LEU A 114 11.70 4.61 1.67
CA LEU A 114 11.95 3.18 1.81
C LEU A 114 10.71 2.36 1.41
N ALA A 115 9.52 2.76 1.84
CA ALA A 115 8.27 2.13 1.44
C ALA A 115 8.04 2.20 -0.08
N ALA A 116 8.33 3.35 -0.72
CA ALA A 116 8.23 3.51 -2.17
C ALA A 116 9.17 2.54 -2.91
N ILE A 117 10.41 2.41 -2.44
CA ILE A 117 11.39 1.47 -3.00
C ILE A 117 10.90 0.03 -2.85
N LEU A 118 10.45 -0.36 -1.66
CA LEU A 118 9.95 -1.72 -1.41
C LEU A 118 8.75 -2.06 -2.30
N VAL A 119 7.80 -1.14 -2.44
CA VAL A 119 6.63 -1.34 -3.33
C VAL A 119 7.05 -1.45 -4.79
N PHE A 120 8.01 -0.63 -5.23
CA PHE A 120 8.50 -0.67 -6.62
C PHE A 120 9.21 -1.98 -6.95
N PHE A 121 9.99 -2.53 -6.02
CA PHE A 121 10.70 -3.80 -6.19
C PHE A 121 9.86 -5.03 -5.82
N ALA A 122 8.69 -4.87 -5.21
CA ALA A 122 7.81 -5.99 -4.88
C ALA A 122 7.44 -6.75 -6.16
N LYS A 123 7.86 -8.02 -6.24
CA LYS A 123 7.48 -8.89 -7.36
C LYS A 123 6.00 -9.20 -7.26
N THR A 124 5.24 -8.81 -8.26
CA THR A 124 3.86 -9.25 -8.45
C THR A 124 3.86 -10.74 -8.79
N ALA A 125 3.36 -11.57 -7.89
CA ALA A 125 3.11 -12.97 -8.20
C ALA A 125 2.01 -13.07 -9.29
N PRO A 126 2.08 -14.05 -10.22
CA PRO A 126 1.00 -14.28 -11.18
C PRO A 126 -0.29 -14.62 -10.44
N SER A 127 -1.39 -13.98 -10.81
CA SER A 127 -2.71 -14.32 -10.28
C SER A 127 -3.02 -15.79 -10.57
N ALA A 128 -3.29 -16.58 -9.54
CA ALA A 128 -3.85 -17.89 -9.74
C ALA A 128 -5.22 -17.74 -10.46
N PRO A 129 -5.53 -18.56 -11.45
CA PRO A 129 -6.84 -18.51 -12.09
C PRO A 129 -7.90 -18.77 -11.02
N LEU A 130 -8.87 -17.86 -10.91
CA LEU A 130 -10.07 -18.13 -10.13
C LEU A 130 -10.77 -19.32 -10.77
N THR A 131 -10.61 -20.50 -10.20
CA THR A 131 -11.45 -21.65 -10.52
C THR A 131 -12.85 -21.30 -10.03
N SER A 132 -13.72 -20.96 -10.96
CA SER A 132 -15.14 -20.77 -10.66
C SER A 132 -15.67 -22.03 -9.98
N PRO A 133 -16.40 -21.93 -8.86
CA PRO A 133 -17.02 -23.09 -8.21
C PRO A 133 -18.06 -23.78 -9.08
N ASP A 134 -18.46 -23.16 -10.19
CA ASP A 134 -19.52 -23.62 -11.08
C ASP A 134 -19.07 -24.56 -12.22
N ALA A 135 -17.81 -25.03 -12.20
CA ALA A 135 -17.45 -26.17 -13.07
C ALA A 135 -17.90 -27.50 -12.41
N ALA A 136 -19.15 -27.57 -11.99
CA ALA A 136 -19.79 -28.84 -11.77
C ALA A 136 -19.86 -29.57 -13.13
N PRO A 137 -19.43 -30.84 -13.21
CA PRO A 137 -19.49 -31.56 -14.47
C PRO A 137 -20.97 -31.74 -14.87
N THR A 138 -21.39 -30.92 -15.84
CA THR A 138 -22.66 -31.13 -16.53
C THR A 138 -22.53 -32.40 -17.38
N GLY A 139 -22.72 -33.55 -16.76
CA GLY A 139 -22.51 -34.83 -17.40
C GLY A 139 -23.22 -36.00 -16.73
N ALA A 140 -24.22 -35.76 -15.88
CA ALA A 140 -25.14 -36.81 -15.46
C ALA A 140 -26.36 -36.82 -16.40
N THR A 141 -26.20 -37.44 -17.57
CA THR A 141 -27.33 -37.91 -18.35
C THR A 141 -28.11 -38.89 -17.50
N LEU A 142 -29.23 -38.44 -16.95
CA LEU A 142 -30.24 -39.30 -16.39
C LEU A 142 -30.74 -40.20 -17.53
N SER A 143 -30.19 -41.41 -17.65
CA SER A 143 -30.81 -42.49 -18.43
C SER A 143 -32.13 -42.84 -17.75
N LYS A 144 -33.21 -42.50 -18.42
CA LYS A 144 -34.58 -42.87 -18.08
C LYS A 144 -34.72 -44.39 -18.22
N PRO A 145 -35.16 -45.16 -17.18
CA PRO A 145 -35.56 -46.54 -17.37
C PRO A 145 -36.93 -46.58 -18.03
N LEU A 146 -37.10 -47.55 -18.94
CA LEU A 146 -38.34 -47.96 -19.60
C LEU A 146 -39.31 -48.57 -18.60
#